data_45a296420bea7a2f7633b884596fde76
#
_entry.id   45a296420bea7a2f7633b884596fde76
#
_cell.length_a   1.000
_cell.length_b   1.000
_cell.length_c   1.000
_cell.angle_alpha   90.00
_cell.angle_beta   90.00
_cell.angle_gamma   90.00
#
_symmetry.space_group_name_H-M   'P 1'
#
loop_
_entity.id
_entity.type
_entity.pdbx_description
1 polymer ?
#
loop_
_entity_poly.entity_id
_entity_poly.type
_entity_poly.pdbx_seq_one_letter_code
_entity_poly.pdbx_strand_id
1 'polypeptide(L)'
;MSMPPYGIKPGRRKAGPHRCSALPHALGWTLLSAVLPGAGFLHSRRQRLGSLVLLLSVATVVWAAVAAPHNLRGALDLAFNPSRLTRAAVLTAVCLAAWVAVVVGTFVVLRPRPATHRWQVIGGSAFVSALCLVVVAPVGLVVRDAFAQAHVVNAVFTHNRTATRPTHVTAEDPWNGRSRVNVLLLGGDSGPYREGTRTDTMILASLDTHTGRTVTFGLPRNLMDVPFPDNSPLHALYPDGFTGPGDPGSWMLNAVYREIPILHPHVLGASADEGADAIKQAVEGATGIPVDYFVLVDFTGFRQLVDAMGGITVNVNVPVAINGQTDAGIPPTGYIQPGPDQHLDGFHALWYARGRYGADDYQRMSRQRCVVNAIIDEANPVNLLRRYQALAAAGSRVVSTDIPQQLLPAFVQLALKAKDHRAKSVLFRSSADFSPGSPDFDYMHQVVQTALAPPAHHRHHAPPSTEDDQDACAYHPGQSY
;
A
#
# COMPACT_ATOMS: atom_id res chain seq x y z
N MET A 1 43.84 104.39 -5.47
CA MET A 1 42.48 104.02 -5.12
C MET A 1 42.29 102.64 -5.80
N SER A 2 42.51 101.61 -5.11
CA SER A 2 42.31 100.24 -5.57
C SER A 2 41.56 99.44 -4.48
N MET A 3 40.37 99.00 -4.84
CA MET A 3 39.57 98.10 -3.96
C MET A 3 40.06 96.66 -4.10
N PRO A 4 40.08 95.85 -3.02
CA PRO A 4 40.39 94.40 -3.07
C PRO A 4 39.21 93.56 -3.48
N PRO A 5 39.45 92.38 -4.05
CA PRO A 5 38.42 91.47 -4.55
C PRO A 5 37.78 90.69 -3.40
N TYR A 6 36.48 90.48 -3.51
CA TYR A 6 35.62 89.70 -2.63
C TYR A 6 35.95 88.16 -2.82
N GLY A 7 36.37 87.55 -1.72
CA GLY A 7 36.56 86.08 -1.64
C GLY A 7 35.25 85.35 -1.44
N ILE A 8 34.87 84.47 -2.37
CA ILE A 8 33.73 83.56 -2.25
C ILE A 8 34.15 82.41 -1.39
N LYS A 9 33.60 82.20 -0.20
CA LYS A 9 33.80 81.02 0.63
C LYS A 9 33.06 79.81 0.00
N PRO A 10 33.70 78.64 -0.19
CA PRO A 10 33.03 77.45 -0.66
C PRO A 10 32.07 76.94 0.39
N GLY A 11 30.76 76.83 0.04
CA GLY A 11 29.71 76.30 0.91
C GLY A 11 30.01 74.87 1.32
N ARG A 12 30.13 74.61 2.62
CA ARG A 12 30.13 73.29 3.23
C ARG A 12 28.82 72.57 2.86
N ARG A 13 28.87 71.64 1.91
CA ARG A 13 27.78 70.66 1.72
C ARG A 13 27.66 69.91 3.03
N LYS A 14 26.55 70.11 3.72
CA LYS A 14 26.12 69.26 4.86
C LYS A 14 26.05 67.82 4.32
N ALA A 15 26.94 66.95 4.82
CA ALA A 15 26.82 65.51 4.65
C ALA A 15 25.51 65.10 5.25
N GLY A 16 24.58 64.65 4.46
CA GLY A 16 23.31 64.06 4.92
C GLY A 16 23.56 62.88 5.83
N PRO A 17 22.68 62.53 6.73
CA PRO A 17 22.89 61.48 7.72
C PRO A 17 23.20 60.19 7.00
N HIS A 18 24.36 59.62 7.33
CA HIS A 18 24.81 58.30 6.86
C HIS A 18 23.71 57.26 7.22
N ARG A 19 23.01 56.74 6.20
CA ARG A 19 22.10 55.60 6.34
C ARG A 19 22.97 54.35 6.57
N CYS A 20 23.47 54.18 7.81
CA CYS A 20 24.18 52.98 8.28
C CYS A 20 23.23 51.86 8.71
N SER A 21 22.01 51.75 8.12
CA SER A 21 21.04 50.73 8.56
C SER A 21 20.68 49.69 7.48
N ALA A 22 21.54 49.49 6.50
CA ALA A 22 21.02 48.85 5.29
C ALA A 22 20.93 47.34 5.31
N LEU A 23 21.89 46.59 5.93
CA LEU A 23 21.87 45.11 5.88
C LEU A 23 20.84 44.49 6.86
N PRO A 24 20.80 44.84 8.16
CA PRO A 24 19.78 44.31 9.06
C PRO A 24 18.35 44.58 8.59
N HIS A 25 18.12 45.77 8.05
CA HIS A 25 16.83 46.14 7.49
C HIS A 25 16.46 45.32 6.25
N ALA A 26 17.41 45.04 5.32
CA ALA A 26 17.21 44.19 4.18
C ALA A 26 16.91 42.75 4.59
N LEU A 27 17.64 42.22 5.59
CA LEU A 27 17.42 40.88 6.13
C LEU A 27 16.05 40.73 6.83
N GLY A 28 15.64 41.77 7.60
CA GLY A 28 14.34 41.80 8.25
C GLY A 28 13.17 41.74 7.25
N TRP A 29 13.23 42.53 6.17
CA TRP A 29 12.22 42.50 5.10
C TRP A 29 12.27 41.19 4.28
N THR A 30 13.44 40.61 4.13
CA THR A 30 13.58 39.28 3.47
C THR A 30 12.96 38.18 4.32
N LEU A 31 13.18 38.20 5.63
CA LEU A 31 12.54 37.28 6.57
C LEU A 31 11.00 37.47 6.57
N LEU A 32 10.51 38.74 6.58
CA LEU A 32 9.08 39.00 6.47
C LEU A 32 8.51 38.48 5.13
N SER A 33 9.26 38.63 4.04
CA SER A 33 8.84 38.10 2.72
C SER A 33 8.89 36.57 2.65
N ALA A 34 9.61 35.88 3.52
CA ALA A 34 9.56 34.43 3.63
C ALA A 34 8.23 33.97 4.25
N VAL A 35 7.66 34.74 5.17
CA VAL A 35 6.34 34.45 5.81
C VAL A 35 5.19 35.03 4.98
N LEU A 36 5.35 36.27 4.48
CA LEU A 36 4.37 36.97 3.65
C LEU A 36 5.00 37.33 2.30
N PRO A 37 4.94 36.44 1.31
CA PRO A 37 5.57 36.65 0.01
C PRO A 37 5.10 37.92 -0.65
N GLY A 38 6.06 38.79 -1.03
CA GLY A 38 5.77 40.10 -1.62
C GLY A 38 5.86 41.28 -0.65
N ALA A 39 5.85 41.08 0.68
CA ALA A 39 5.92 42.16 1.65
C ALA A 39 7.16 43.05 1.50
N GLY A 40 8.33 42.48 1.20
CA GLY A 40 9.56 43.22 0.95
C GLY A 40 9.54 44.08 -0.31
N PHE A 41 8.80 43.65 -1.33
CA PHE A 41 8.63 44.48 -2.55
C PHE A 41 7.69 45.70 -2.29
N LEU A 42 6.73 45.62 -1.35
CA LEU A 42 5.92 46.77 -0.95
C LEU A 42 6.73 47.91 -0.36
N HIS A 43 7.84 47.57 0.35
CA HIS A 43 8.77 48.55 0.89
C HIS A 43 9.75 49.10 -0.16
N SER A 44 9.82 48.52 -1.32
CA SER A 44 10.67 48.95 -2.45
C SER A 44 9.90 49.91 -3.39
N ARG A 45 10.62 50.49 -4.36
CA ARG A 45 9.96 51.24 -5.45
C ARG A 45 9.03 50.40 -6.34
N ARG A 46 8.96 49.07 -6.12
CA ARG A 46 8.17 48.10 -6.92
C ARG A 46 6.87 47.70 -6.18
N GLN A 47 6.17 48.65 -5.58
CA GLN A 47 4.96 48.40 -4.77
C GLN A 47 3.87 47.62 -5.51
N ARG A 48 3.64 47.93 -6.81
CA ARG A 48 2.66 47.20 -7.65
C ARG A 48 3.01 45.71 -7.79
N LEU A 49 4.29 45.37 -7.94
CA LEU A 49 4.77 44.01 -7.99
C LEU A 49 4.56 43.32 -6.63
N GLY A 50 4.89 44.02 -5.54
CA GLY A 50 4.67 43.50 -4.17
C GLY A 50 3.20 43.20 -3.86
N SER A 51 2.27 44.09 -4.24
CA SER A 51 0.84 43.85 -4.07
C SER A 51 0.35 42.66 -4.90
N LEU A 52 0.79 42.54 -6.15
CA LEU A 52 0.43 41.44 -7.01
C LEU A 52 0.92 40.09 -6.43
N VAL A 53 2.20 40.00 -6.03
CA VAL A 53 2.80 38.79 -5.44
C VAL A 53 2.06 38.41 -4.14
N LEU A 54 1.75 39.42 -3.27
CA LEU A 54 1.02 39.16 -2.03
C LEU A 54 -0.41 38.64 -2.30
N LEU A 55 -1.13 39.23 -3.23
CA LEU A 55 -2.47 38.77 -3.62
C LEU A 55 -2.42 37.35 -4.19
N LEU A 56 -1.47 37.05 -5.09
CA LEU A 56 -1.29 35.72 -5.64
C LEU A 56 -0.95 34.70 -4.55
N SER A 57 -0.08 35.05 -3.60
CA SER A 57 0.29 34.12 -2.52
C SER A 57 -0.89 33.85 -1.59
N VAL A 58 -1.67 34.88 -1.22
CA VAL A 58 -2.91 34.69 -0.44
C VAL A 58 -3.92 33.84 -1.20
N ALA A 59 -4.13 34.13 -2.50
CA ALA A 59 -5.02 33.34 -3.34
C ALA A 59 -4.59 31.87 -3.42
N THR A 60 -3.28 31.62 -3.55
CA THR A 60 -2.71 30.25 -3.57
C THR A 60 -2.97 29.52 -2.24
N VAL A 61 -2.75 30.19 -1.10
CA VAL A 61 -3.00 29.59 0.22
C VAL A 61 -4.49 29.29 0.42
N VAL A 62 -5.38 30.24 0.07
CA VAL A 62 -6.83 30.04 0.14
C VAL A 62 -7.26 28.90 -0.76
N TRP A 63 -6.77 28.87 -2.02
CA TRP A 63 -7.06 27.79 -2.95
C TRP A 63 -6.57 26.43 -2.41
N ALA A 64 -5.34 26.36 -1.88
CA ALA A 64 -4.79 25.13 -1.30
C ALA A 64 -5.61 24.67 -0.08
N ALA A 65 -6.06 25.59 0.77
CA ALA A 65 -6.90 25.26 1.92
C ALA A 65 -8.27 24.71 1.49
N VAL A 66 -8.89 25.29 0.45
CA VAL A 66 -10.18 24.83 -0.10
C VAL A 66 -10.02 23.50 -0.86
N ALA A 67 -8.92 23.34 -1.60
CA ALA A 67 -8.63 22.12 -2.38
C ALA A 67 -8.11 20.96 -1.51
N ALA A 68 -7.68 21.23 -0.28
CA ALA A 68 -7.21 20.20 0.63
C ALA A 68 -8.34 19.21 0.97
N PRO A 69 -8.04 17.91 1.05
CA PRO A 69 -9.05 16.94 1.44
C PRO A 69 -9.47 17.15 2.91
N HIS A 70 -10.77 17.36 3.13
CA HIS A 70 -11.33 17.62 4.46
C HIS A 70 -11.81 16.35 5.17
N ASN A 71 -11.77 15.19 4.48
CA ASN A 71 -12.18 13.90 5.01
C ASN A 71 -11.18 12.79 4.62
N LEU A 72 -11.25 11.68 5.35
CA LEU A 72 -10.36 10.52 5.12
C LEU A 72 -10.47 10.00 3.67
N ARG A 73 -11.68 9.94 3.10
CA ARG A 73 -11.89 9.45 1.73
C ARG A 73 -11.17 10.32 0.71
N GLY A 74 -11.28 11.64 0.83
CA GLY A 74 -10.57 12.56 -0.07
C GLY A 74 -9.05 12.51 0.08
N ALA A 75 -8.55 12.32 1.32
CA ALA A 75 -7.12 12.13 1.57
C ALA A 75 -6.60 10.83 0.95
N LEU A 76 -7.34 9.74 1.07
CA LEU A 76 -7.01 8.46 0.44
C LEU A 76 -7.08 8.55 -1.10
N ASP A 77 -8.10 9.21 -1.66
CA ASP A 77 -8.20 9.41 -3.11
C ASP A 77 -7.01 10.23 -3.65
N LEU A 78 -6.58 11.27 -2.93
CA LEU A 78 -5.37 12.00 -3.30
C LEU A 78 -4.11 11.10 -3.22
N ALA A 79 -3.98 10.32 -2.15
CA ALA A 79 -2.82 9.47 -1.91
C ALA A 79 -2.69 8.33 -2.92
N PHE A 80 -3.80 7.72 -3.33
CA PHE A 80 -3.80 6.54 -4.21
C PHE A 80 -4.13 6.85 -5.68
N ASN A 81 -4.36 8.13 -6.04
CA ASN A 81 -4.54 8.54 -7.42
C ASN A 81 -3.26 9.21 -7.95
N PRO A 82 -2.39 8.49 -8.72
CA PRO A 82 -1.09 9.01 -9.16
C PRO A 82 -1.20 10.30 -9.95
N SER A 83 -2.24 10.44 -10.79
CA SER A 83 -2.40 11.64 -11.62
C SER A 83 -2.75 12.88 -10.78
N ARG A 84 -3.54 12.73 -9.70
CA ARG A 84 -3.82 13.80 -8.74
C ARG A 84 -2.61 14.09 -7.86
N LEU A 85 -1.95 13.05 -7.36
CA LEU A 85 -0.77 13.17 -6.52
C LEU A 85 0.40 13.84 -7.28
N THR A 86 0.67 13.41 -8.51
CA THR A 86 1.70 14.01 -9.37
C THR A 86 1.39 15.47 -9.67
N ARG A 87 0.13 15.81 -10.00
CA ARG A 87 -0.27 17.20 -10.22
C ARG A 87 -0.08 18.05 -8.94
N ALA A 88 -0.48 17.54 -7.78
CA ALA A 88 -0.26 18.22 -6.51
C ALA A 88 1.23 18.42 -6.22
N ALA A 89 2.06 17.40 -6.44
CA ALA A 89 3.52 17.49 -6.28
C ALA A 89 4.16 18.53 -7.22
N VAL A 90 3.78 18.54 -8.49
CA VAL A 90 4.26 19.52 -9.47
C VAL A 90 3.84 20.94 -9.08
N LEU A 91 2.59 21.15 -8.72
CA LEU A 91 2.10 22.46 -8.27
C LEU A 91 2.86 22.93 -7.02
N THR A 92 3.07 22.05 -6.05
CA THR A 92 3.86 22.35 -4.84
C THR A 92 5.29 22.74 -5.20
N ALA A 93 5.95 22.03 -6.11
CA ALA A 93 7.29 22.33 -6.55
C ALA A 93 7.37 23.69 -7.28
N VAL A 94 6.40 24.00 -8.13
CA VAL A 94 6.29 25.30 -8.82
C VAL A 94 6.07 26.45 -7.81
N CYS A 95 5.17 26.27 -6.85
CA CYS A 95 4.93 27.25 -5.78
C CYS A 95 6.19 27.47 -4.94
N LEU A 96 6.92 26.41 -4.61
CA LEU A 96 8.19 26.47 -3.88
C LEU A 96 9.26 27.25 -4.66
N ALA A 97 9.40 26.97 -5.95
CA ALA A 97 10.33 27.70 -6.82
C ALA A 97 9.98 29.19 -6.91
N ALA A 98 8.70 29.51 -7.07
CA ALA A 98 8.22 30.89 -7.05
C ALA A 98 8.49 31.59 -5.71
N TRP A 99 8.25 30.88 -4.59
CA TRP A 99 8.55 31.37 -3.24
C TRP A 99 10.05 31.68 -3.07
N VAL A 100 10.95 30.77 -3.48
CA VAL A 100 12.41 31.00 -3.47
C VAL A 100 12.76 32.24 -4.29
N ALA A 101 12.20 32.38 -5.50
CA ALA A 101 12.45 33.52 -6.37
C ALA A 101 12.01 34.86 -5.71
N VAL A 102 10.89 34.86 -4.99
CA VAL A 102 10.40 36.05 -4.25
C VAL A 102 11.34 36.38 -3.10
N VAL A 103 11.78 35.42 -2.30
CA VAL A 103 12.69 35.63 -1.16
C VAL A 103 14.04 36.14 -1.64
N VAL A 104 14.65 35.46 -2.63
CA VAL A 104 15.93 35.87 -3.22
C VAL A 104 15.80 37.25 -3.92
N GLY A 105 14.73 37.45 -4.68
CA GLY A 105 14.46 38.71 -5.37
C GLY A 105 14.29 39.88 -4.39
N THR A 106 13.61 39.67 -3.26
CA THR A 106 13.49 40.67 -2.19
C THR A 106 14.86 41.08 -1.65
N PHE A 107 15.73 40.10 -1.34
CA PHE A 107 17.06 40.37 -0.85
C PHE A 107 17.89 41.13 -1.89
N VAL A 108 17.87 40.71 -3.16
CA VAL A 108 18.64 41.38 -4.24
C VAL A 108 18.18 42.81 -4.44
N VAL A 109 16.89 43.12 -4.32
CA VAL A 109 16.34 44.49 -4.48
C VAL A 109 16.67 45.38 -3.28
N LEU A 110 16.62 44.82 -2.07
CA LEU A 110 16.80 45.60 -0.82
C LEU A 110 18.23 45.68 -0.33
N ARG A 111 19.15 44.84 -0.84
CA ARG A 111 20.56 44.87 -0.45
C ARG A 111 21.21 46.25 -0.72
N PRO A 112 22.06 46.75 0.19
CA PRO A 112 22.78 48.01 0.02
C PRO A 112 23.68 48.02 -1.21
N ARG A 113 23.75 49.13 -1.94
CA ARG A 113 24.65 49.37 -3.09
C ARG A 113 25.36 50.73 -2.87
N PRO A 114 26.69 50.80 -2.95
CA PRO A 114 27.66 49.71 -3.10
C PRO A 114 27.79 48.91 -1.80
N ALA A 115 28.06 47.59 -1.90
CA ALA A 115 28.42 46.78 -0.75
C ALA A 115 29.79 47.23 -0.24
N THR A 116 29.81 47.85 0.94
CA THR A 116 31.05 48.42 1.51
C THR A 116 32.02 47.33 1.99
N HIS A 117 31.52 46.11 2.28
CA HIS A 117 32.36 44.98 2.74
C HIS A 117 31.91 43.67 2.11
N ARG A 118 32.83 42.85 1.61
CA ARG A 118 32.59 41.51 1.05
C ARG A 118 31.82 40.61 2.06
N TRP A 119 32.13 40.73 3.33
CA TRP A 119 31.51 39.97 4.41
C TRP A 119 30.00 40.23 4.56
N GLN A 120 29.51 41.43 4.23
CA GLN A 120 28.08 41.75 4.25
C GLN A 120 27.31 41.02 3.13
N VAL A 121 27.96 40.87 1.95
CA VAL A 121 27.37 40.09 0.85
C VAL A 121 27.36 38.63 1.16
N ILE A 122 28.48 38.11 1.66
CA ILE A 122 28.62 36.67 2.04
C ILE A 122 27.63 36.33 3.18
N GLY A 123 27.61 37.10 4.25
CA GLY A 123 26.72 36.85 5.39
C GLY A 123 25.23 36.97 5.02
N GLY A 124 24.88 37.98 4.21
CA GLY A 124 23.51 38.14 3.72
C GLY A 124 23.07 36.99 2.80
N SER A 125 23.95 36.56 1.89
CA SER A 125 23.67 35.42 1.00
C SER A 125 23.56 34.11 1.79
N ALA A 126 24.46 33.89 2.76
CA ALA A 126 24.41 32.70 3.62
C ALA A 126 23.12 32.64 4.43
N PHE A 127 22.65 33.78 4.97
CA PHE A 127 21.38 33.88 5.70
C PHE A 127 20.18 33.52 4.78
N VAL A 128 20.12 34.09 3.57
CA VAL A 128 19.03 33.79 2.61
C VAL A 128 19.08 32.35 2.16
N SER A 129 20.28 31.81 1.92
CA SER A 129 20.44 30.38 1.57
C SER A 129 19.98 29.47 2.69
N ALA A 130 20.33 29.76 3.95
CA ALA A 130 19.87 29.00 5.11
C ALA A 130 18.33 29.09 5.26
N LEU A 131 17.75 30.28 5.10
CA LEU A 131 16.31 30.50 5.15
C LEU A 131 15.57 29.70 4.05
N CYS A 132 16.09 29.70 2.83
CA CYS A 132 15.53 28.89 1.74
C CYS A 132 15.68 27.41 2.03
N LEU A 133 16.83 26.95 2.54
CA LEU A 133 17.08 25.54 2.83
C LEU A 133 16.12 24.97 3.88
N VAL A 134 15.81 25.74 4.92
CA VAL A 134 14.89 25.34 5.99
C VAL A 134 13.49 24.99 5.43
N VAL A 135 13.06 25.63 4.35
CA VAL A 135 11.76 25.38 3.72
C VAL A 135 11.88 24.37 2.55
N VAL A 136 12.90 24.56 1.71
CA VAL A 136 13.08 23.72 0.50
C VAL A 136 13.38 22.27 0.86
N ALA A 137 14.14 22.00 1.92
CA ALA A 137 14.52 20.63 2.27
C ALA A 137 13.29 19.78 2.68
N PRO A 138 12.44 20.18 3.66
CA PRO A 138 11.29 19.36 4.04
C PRO A 138 10.24 19.27 2.92
N VAL A 139 9.95 20.36 2.22
CA VAL A 139 8.98 20.35 1.11
C VAL A 139 9.50 19.52 -0.07
N GLY A 140 10.80 19.61 -0.37
CA GLY A 140 11.44 18.78 -1.40
C GLY A 140 11.38 17.29 -1.09
N LEU A 141 11.52 16.90 0.18
CA LEU A 141 11.32 15.51 0.60
C LEU A 141 9.88 15.05 0.36
N VAL A 142 8.89 15.86 0.75
CA VAL A 142 7.46 15.54 0.52
C VAL A 142 7.15 15.39 -0.97
N VAL A 143 7.67 16.29 -1.81
CA VAL A 143 7.50 16.22 -3.27
C VAL A 143 8.14 14.96 -3.84
N ARG A 144 9.37 14.65 -3.44
CA ARG A 144 10.05 13.41 -3.83
C ARG A 144 9.25 12.17 -3.47
N ASP A 145 8.75 12.14 -2.24
CA ASP A 145 7.99 11.00 -1.72
C ASP A 145 6.64 10.85 -2.45
N ALA A 146 5.99 11.96 -2.81
CA ALA A 146 4.78 11.93 -3.62
C ALA A 146 5.03 11.34 -5.04
N PHE A 147 6.14 11.68 -5.69
CA PHE A 147 6.50 11.07 -6.97
C PHE A 147 6.83 9.58 -6.83
N ALA A 148 7.57 9.19 -5.79
CA ALA A 148 7.85 7.79 -5.51
C ALA A 148 6.56 6.99 -5.30
N GLN A 149 5.60 7.56 -4.57
CA GLN A 149 4.28 6.97 -4.36
C GLN A 149 3.50 6.80 -5.66
N ALA A 150 3.42 7.82 -6.47
CA ALA A 150 2.72 7.75 -7.75
C ALA A 150 3.31 6.65 -8.65
N HIS A 151 4.63 6.51 -8.66
CA HIS A 151 5.32 5.48 -9.45
C HIS A 151 4.95 4.06 -8.99
N VAL A 152 4.93 3.79 -7.69
CA VAL A 152 4.61 2.46 -7.15
C VAL A 152 3.16 2.09 -7.39
N VAL A 153 2.24 3.02 -7.10
CA VAL A 153 0.81 2.76 -7.35
C VAL A 153 0.59 2.43 -8.83
N ASN A 154 1.22 3.16 -9.74
CA ASN A 154 1.17 2.82 -11.18
C ASN A 154 1.77 1.44 -11.46
N ALA A 155 2.95 1.13 -10.90
CA ALA A 155 3.65 -0.12 -11.20
C ALA A 155 2.86 -1.37 -10.74
N VAL A 156 2.18 -1.30 -9.58
CA VAL A 156 1.42 -2.43 -9.03
C VAL A 156 0.03 -2.58 -9.67
N PHE A 157 -0.66 -1.48 -9.95
CA PHE A 157 -2.10 -1.53 -10.25
C PHE A 157 -2.49 -1.22 -11.72
N THR A 158 -1.57 -0.74 -12.56
CA THR A 158 -1.93 -0.30 -13.92
C THR A 158 -1.90 -1.43 -14.96
N HIS A 159 -1.11 -2.49 -14.75
CA HIS A 159 -0.80 -3.47 -15.79
C HIS A 159 -1.54 -4.81 -15.67
N ASN A 160 -2.32 -5.03 -14.61
CA ASN A 160 -2.87 -6.33 -14.27
C ASN A 160 -4.40 -6.40 -14.52
N ARG A 161 -4.82 -6.13 -15.75
CA ARG A 161 -6.23 -6.36 -16.12
C ARG A 161 -6.43 -7.83 -16.45
N THR A 162 -7.16 -8.56 -15.59
CA THR A 162 -7.59 -9.93 -15.83
C THR A 162 -8.92 -10.00 -16.56
N ALA A 163 -9.18 -11.11 -17.23
CA ALA A 163 -10.42 -11.33 -18.00
C ALA A 163 -11.63 -11.53 -17.07
N THR A 164 -11.42 -12.14 -15.88
CA THR A 164 -12.47 -12.46 -14.89
C THR A 164 -12.75 -11.34 -13.89
N ARG A 165 -12.09 -10.18 -14.03
CA ARG A 165 -12.30 -9.04 -13.14
C ARG A 165 -13.70 -8.44 -13.31
N PRO A 166 -14.39 -7.99 -12.22
CA PRO A 166 -15.66 -7.31 -12.31
C PRO A 166 -15.61 -6.09 -13.24
N THR A 167 -16.61 -5.98 -14.11
CA THR A 167 -16.84 -4.82 -14.95
C THR A 167 -17.81 -3.84 -14.28
N HIS A 168 -17.92 -2.61 -14.78
CA HIS A 168 -18.87 -1.59 -14.28
C HIS A 168 -18.65 -1.14 -12.83
N VAL A 169 -17.40 -1.25 -12.30
CA VAL A 169 -17.02 -0.72 -11.01
C VAL A 169 -16.36 0.65 -11.17
N THR A 170 -16.76 1.62 -10.33
CA THR A 170 -16.25 3.00 -10.36
C THR A 170 -15.77 3.43 -8.95
N ALA A 171 -15.12 4.59 -8.85
CA ALA A 171 -14.74 5.13 -7.55
C ALA A 171 -15.96 5.53 -6.71
N GLU A 172 -17.08 5.89 -7.35
CA GLU A 172 -18.36 6.28 -6.74
C GLU A 172 -19.17 5.07 -6.30
N ASP A 173 -19.17 4.00 -7.12
CA ASP A 173 -19.80 2.70 -6.83
C ASP A 173 -18.75 1.59 -6.96
N PRO A 174 -17.88 1.43 -5.96
CA PRO A 174 -16.76 0.49 -5.99
C PRO A 174 -17.19 -0.99 -5.96
N TRP A 175 -18.41 -1.25 -5.54
CA TRP A 175 -18.91 -2.61 -5.36
C TRP A 175 -20.03 -2.97 -6.34
N ASN A 176 -20.47 -2.03 -7.17
CA ASN A 176 -21.57 -2.20 -8.13
C ASN A 176 -22.83 -2.82 -7.44
N GLY A 177 -23.21 -2.22 -6.29
CA GLY A 177 -24.36 -2.66 -5.50
C GLY A 177 -24.22 -4.00 -4.77
N ARG A 178 -23.08 -4.68 -4.83
CA ARG A 178 -22.85 -5.97 -4.17
C ARG A 178 -22.72 -5.78 -2.66
N SER A 179 -23.38 -6.66 -1.90
CA SER A 179 -23.29 -6.70 -0.44
C SER A 179 -21.95 -7.28 0.05
N ARG A 180 -21.26 -8.06 -0.78
CA ARG A 180 -19.96 -8.65 -0.46
C ARG A 180 -18.98 -8.50 -1.62
N VAL A 181 -17.70 -8.40 -1.28
CA VAL A 181 -16.58 -8.48 -2.22
C VAL A 181 -15.68 -9.64 -1.80
N ASN A 182 -15.29 -10.47 -2.76
CA ASN A 182 -14.52 -11.68 -2.54
C ASN A 182 -13.13 -11.53 -3.14
N VAL A 183 -12.11 -11.62 -2.29
CA VAL A 183 -10.70 -11.44 -2.67
C VAL A 183 -9.94 -12.73 -2.40
N LEU A 184 -9.33 -13.29 -3.43
CA LEU A 184 -8.49 -14.47 -3.32
C LEU A 184 -7.04 -14.07 -2.99
N LEU A 185 -6.59 -14.43 -1.80
CA LEU A 185 -5.22 -14.24 -1.35
C LEU A 185 -4.39 -15.47 -1.75
N LEU A 186 -3.36 -15.26 -2.54
CA LEU A 186 -2.47 -16.30 -3.06
C LEU A 186 -1.05 -16.10 -2.54
N GLY A 187 -0.47 -17.15 -1.98
CA GLY A 187 0.96 -17.24 -1.70
C GLY A 187 1.65 -18.04 -2.80
N GLY A 188 2.46 -17.38 -3.62
CA GLY A 188 3.17 -18.00 -4.74
C GLY A 188 4.59 -18.45 -4.35
N ASP A 189 4.96 -19.68 -4.71
CA ASP A 189 6.34 -20.16 -4.64
C ASP A 189 7.03 -19.91 -6.00
N SER A 190 7.34 -18.64 -6.28
CA SER A 190 8.15 -18.25 -7.43
C SER A 190 9.60 -18.10 -6.99
N GLY A 191 10.45 -19.07 -7.32
CA GLY A 191 11.89 -19.05 -7.05
C GLY A 191 12.72 -19.07 -8.34
N PRO A 192 13.97 -18.58 -8.33
CA PRO A 192 14.84 -18.52 -9.51
C PRO A 192 15.18 -19.91 -10.10
N TYR A 193 14.82 -20.99 -9.41
CA TYR A 193 15.10 -22.39 -9.81
C TYR A 193 13.83 -23.19 -10.11
N ARG A 194 12.65 -22.55 -10.21
CA ARG A 194 11.38 -23.23 -10.52
C ARG A 194 10.74 -22.61 -11.76
N GLU A 195 10.41 -23.43 -12.73
CA GLU A 195 9.59 -23.02 -13.86
C GLU A 195 8.12 -22.89 -13.43
N GLY A 196 7.59 -21.66 -13.48
CA GLY A 196 6.21 -21.33 -13.16
C GLY A 196 5.91 -21.15 -11.66
N THR A 197 4.84 -20.46 -11.37
CA THR A 197 4.35 -20.20 -10.00
C THR A 197 3.32 -21.25 -9.61
N ARG A 198 3.52 -21.94 -8.47
CA ARG A 198 2.48 -22.74 -7.81
C ARG A 198 1.94 -21.95 -6.62
N THR A 199 0.64 -22.00 -6.43
CA THR A 199 -0.04 -21.29 -5.33
C THR A 199 -0.20 -22.22 -4.14
N ASP A 200 0.77 -22.21 -3.22
CA ASP A 200 0.78 -23.09 -2.04
C ASP A 200 -0.09 -22.56 -0.87
N THR A 201 -0.53 -21.32 -0.95
CA THR A 201 -1.47 -20.71 0.00
C THR A 201 -2.65 -20.14 -0.77
N MET A 202 -3.85 -20.55 -0.41
CA MET A 202 -5.09 -20.07 -1.03
C MET A 202 -6.11 -19.79 0.05
N ILE A 203 -6.42 -18.50 0.25
CA ILE A 203 -7.39 -18.02 1.23
C ILE A 203 -8.38 -17.11 0.50
N LEU A 204 -9.64 -17.51 0.43
CA LEU A 204 -10.72 -16.67 -0.08
C LEU A 204 -11.27 -15.82 1.05
N ALA A 205 -11.08 -14.51 0.98
CA ALA A 205 -11.63 -13.54 1.92
C ALA A 205 -12.91 -12.92 1.35
N SER A 206 -14.02 -13.14 2.02
CA SER A 206 -15.33 -12.55 1.68
C SER A 206 -15.65 -11.45 2.67
N LEU A 207 -15.71 -10.19 2.21
CA LEU A 207 -15.91 -9.00 3.04
C LEU A 207 -17.29 -8.41 2.78
N ASP A 208 -18.05 -8.16 3.83
CA ASP A 208 -19.32 -7.41 3.76
C ASP A 208 -19.00 -5.92 3.50
N THR A 209 -19.50 -5.39 2.41
CA THR A 209 -19.15 -4.03 1.92
C THR A 209 -19.71 -2.91 2.80
N HIS A 210 -20.73 -3.19 3.59
CA HIS A 210 -21.39 -2.23 4.48
C HIS A 210 -20.78 -2.24 5.88
N THR A 211 -20.58 -3.43 6.44
CA THR A 211 -20.15 -3.59 7.84
C THR A 211 -18.65 -3.84 7.97
N GLY A 212 -17.97 -4.38 6.96
CA GLY A 212 -16.59 -4.85 7.04
C GLY A 212 -16.45 -6.27 7.63
N ARG A 213 -17.54 -6.92 8.04
CA ARG A 213 -17.48 -8.30 8.56
C ARG A 213 -16.86 -9.22 7.52
N THR A 214 -15.82 -9.91 7.91
CA THR A 214 -15.01 -10.75 7.05
C THR A 214 -15.17 -12.22 7.40
N VAL A 215 -15.33 -13.06 6.39
CA VAL A 215 -15.22 -14.51 6.49
C VAL A 215 -14.09 -14.97 5.58
N THR A 216 -13.16 -15.76 6.10
CA THR A 216 -12.07 -16.32 5.33
C THR A 216 -12.25 -17.83 5.16
N PHE A 217 -11.95 -18.33 3.96
CA PHE A 217 -12.01 -19.75 3.62
C PHE A 217 -10.60 -20.20 3.21
N GLY A 218 -9.97 -21.04 4.04
CA GLY A 218 -8.68 -21.65 3.72
C GLY A 218 -8.90 -22.90 2.89
N LEU A 219 -8.36 -22.93 1.67
CA LEU A 219 -8.50 -24.03 0.73
C LEU A 219 -7.25 -24.91 0.74
N PRO A 220 -7.38 -26.25 0.81
CA PRO A 220 -6.24 -27.16 0.71
C PRO A 220 -5.64 -27.08 -0.69
N ARG A 221 -4.32 -26.93 -0.76
CA ARG A 221 -3.60 -26.85 -2.04
C ARG A 221 -3.69 -28.12 -2.89
N ASN A 222 -3.91 -29.27 -2.23
CA ASN A 222 -4.01 -30.60 -2.80
C ASN A 222 -5.45 -31.03 -3.08
N LEU A 223 -6.38 -30.08 -3.21
CA LEU A 223 -7.76 -30.36 -3.60
C LEU A 223 -7.76 -30.92 -5.03
N MET A 224 -8.37 -32.09 -5.22
CA MET A 224 -8.46 -32.81 -6.49
C MET A 224 -9.79 -32.51 -7.18
N ASP A 225 -9.85 -32.82 -8.48
CA ASP A 225 -11.07 -32.80 -9.31
C ASP A 225 -11.89 -31.49 -9.18
N VAL A 226 -11.17 -30.36 -9.09
CA VAL A 226 -11.77 -29.05 -8.81
C VAL A 226 -12.67 -28.62 -9.96
N PRO A 227 -13.97 -28.40 -9.73
CA PRO A 227 -14.89 -28.00 -10.80
C PRO A 227 -14.67 -26.55 -11.20
N PHE A 228 -15.06 -26.22 -12.42
CA PHE A 228 -15.18 -24.86 -12.91
C PHE A 228 -16.65 -24.45 -13.02
N PRO A 229 -17.00 -23.15 -12.89
CA PRO A 229 -18.38 -22.68 -13.08
C PRO A 229 -18.95 -23.08 -14.44
N ASP A 230 -20.23 -23.44 -14.50
CA ASP A 230 -20.92 -23.92 -15.71
C ASP A 230 -20.81 -22.97 -16.90
N ASN A 231 -20.72 -21.67 -16.64
CA ASN A 231 -20.56 -20.61 -17.65
C ASN A 231 -19.10 -20.39 -18.07
N SER A 232 -18.15 -21.10 -17.48
CA SER A 232 -16.73 -21.00 -17.82
C SER A 232 -16.38 -21.85 -19.04
N PRO A 233 -15.56 -21.35 -19.97
CA PRO A 233 -14.97 -22.20 -21.04
C PRO A 233 -14.17 -23.38 -20.48
N LEU A 234 -13.62 -23.25 -19.25
CA LEU A 234 -12.88 -24.33 -18.58
C LEU A 234 -13.79 -25.50 -18.17
N HIS A 235 -15.06 -25.26 -17.88
CA HIS A 235 -16.02 -26.34 -17.59
C HIS A 235 -16.20 -27.27 -18.79
N ALA A 236 -16.26 -26.73 -20.00
CA ALA A 236 -16.36 -27.56 -21.20
C ALA A 236 -15.08 -28.39 -21.47
N LEU A 237 -13.92 -27.92 -21.04
CA LEU A 237 -12.64 -28.65 -21.18
C LEU A 237 -12.43 -29.69 -20.06
N TYR A 238 -13.00 -29.43 -18.89
CA TYR A 238 -12.86 -30.25 -17.68
C TYR A 238 -14.24 -30.53 -17.06
N PRO A 239 -15.10 -31.30 -17.73
CA PRO A 239 -16.48 -31.54 -17.25
C PRO A 239 -16.52 -32.33 -15.95
N ASP A 240 -15.50 -33.16 -15.69
CA ASP A 240 -15.35 -33.95 -14.46
C ASP A 240 -14.45 -33.28 -13.42
N GLY A 241 -14.21 -31.96 -13.56
CA GLY A 241 -13.24 -31.20 -12.74
C GLY A 241 -11.83 -31.20 -13.33
N PHE A 242 -10.93 -30.42 -12.73
CA PHE A 242 -9.55 -30.27 -13.16
C PHE A 242 -8.77 -31.56 -12.94
N THR A 243 -8.77 -32.41 -13.95
CA THR A 243 -8.16 -33.74 -13.96
C THR A 243 -7.55 -34.06 -15.32
N GLY A 244 -6.59 -34.99 -15.35
CA GLY A 244 -5.93 -35.39 -16.58
C GLY A 244 -4.88 -36.50 -16.39
N PRO A 245 -4.18 -36.88 -17.45
CA PRO A 245 -3.21 -38.00 -17.41
C PRO A 245 -1.92 -37.61 -16.69
N GLY A 246 -1.19 -38.63 -16.21
CA GLY A 246 0.14 -38.48 -15.63
C GLY A 246 0.17 -38.35 -14.10
N ASP A 247 1.05 -37.49 -13.58
CA ASP A 247 1.22 -37.31 -12.14
C ASP A 247 0.01 -36.61 -11.54
N PRO A 248 -0.70 -37.19 -10.54
CA PRO A 248 -1.82 -36.59 -9.88
C PRO A 248 -1.49 -35.22 -9.26
N GLY A 249 -0.24 -34.97 -8.86
CA GLY A 249 0.19 -33.67 -8.34
C GLY A 249 0.14 -32.53 -9.35
N SER A 250 0.00 -32.82 -10.65
CA SER A 250 -0.19 -31.84 -11.71
C SER A 250 -1.65 -31.43 -11.89
N TRP A 251 -2.59 -32.12 -11.23
CA TRP A 251 -4.02 -31.90 -11.33
C TRP A 251 -4.68 -31.48 -10.02
N MET A 252 -3.86 -31.00 -9.07
CA MET A 252 -4.33 -30.39 -7.82
C MET A 252 -4.65 -28.91 -8.00
N LEU A 253 -5.44 -28.34 -7.11
CA LEU A 253 -5.82 -26.92 -7.11
C LEU A 253 -4.59 -26.00 -7.23
N ASN A 254 -3.46 -26.29 -6.55
CA ASN A 254 -2.26 -25.46 -6.62
C ASN A 254 -1.54 -25.50 -7.98
N ALA A 255 -1.90 -26.40 -8.86
CA ALA A 255 -1.34 -26.52 -10.20
C ALA A 255 -2.14 -25.69 -11.24
N VAL A 256 -3.41 -25.40 -10.98
CA VAL A 256 -4.31 -24.68 -11.90
C VAL A 256 -3.68 -23.37 -12.42
N TYR A 257 -3.09 -22.58 -11.53
CA TYR A 257 -2.47 -21.30 -11.87
C TYR A 257 -1.39 -21.43 -12.95
N ARG A 258 -0.61 -22.52 -12.89
CA ARG A 258 0.47 -22.78 -13.83
C ARG A 258 0.00 -23.54 -15.06
N GLU A 259 -0.77 -24.61 -14.86
CA GLU A 259 -1.04 -25.60 -15.92
C GLU A 259 -2.07 -25.07 -16.94
N ILE A 260 -3.10 -24.36 -16.51
CA ILE A 260 -4.14 -23.89 -17.45
C ILE A 260 -3.58 -22.96 -18.53
N PRO A 261 -2.78 -21.92 -18.24
CA PRO A 261 -2.21 -21.07 -19.29
C PRO A 261 -1.26 -21.82 -20.24
N ILE A 262 -0.60 -22.88 -19.76
CA ILE A 262 0.30 -23.71 -20.59
C ILE A 262 -0.50 -24.60 -21.52
N LEU A 263 -1.55 -25.26 -21.01
CA LEU A 263 -2.37 -26.21 -21.75
C LEU A 263 -3.37 -25.52 -22.68
N HIS A 264 -3.92 -24.40 -22.24
CA HIS A 264 -5.03 -23.70 -22.89
C HIS A 264 -4.81 -22.18 -22.88
N PRO A 265 -3.77 -21.67 -23.57
CA PRO A 265 -3.50 -20.22 -23.60
C PRO A 265 -4.71 -19.44 -24.12
N HIS A 266 -4.98 -18.32 -23.47
CA HIS A 266 -6.08 -17.38 -23.80
C HIS A 266 -7.50 -17.96 -23.73
N VAL A 267 -7.71 -19.11 -23.07
CA VAL A 267 -9.03 -19.77 -22.99
C VAL A 267 -10.09 -18.88 -22.30
N LEU A 268 -9.70 -18.06 -21.35
CA LEU A 268 -10.59 -17.11 -20.66
C LEU A 268 -10.60 -15.70 -21.28
N GLY A 269 -9.91 -15.51 -22.41
CA GLY A 269 -9.78 -14.25 -23.11
C GLY A 269 -8.46 -13.53 -22.83
N ALA A 270 -8.36 -12.28 -23.33
CA ALA A 270 -7.15 -11.47 -23.14
C ALA A 270 -6.98 -11.06 -21.68
N SER A 271 -5.87 -11.46 -21.08
CA SER A 271 -5.55 -11.22 -19.68
C SER A 271 -4.09 -10.88 -19.49
N ALA A 272 -3.79 -10.09 -18.47
CA ALA A 272 -2.43 -9.83 -18.03
C ALA A 272 -1.89 -10.96 -17.14
N ASP A 273 -2.77 -11.81 -16.58
CA ASP A 273 -2.44 -12.95 -15.72
C ASP A 273 -3.49 -14.05 -15.89
N GLU A 274 -3.27 -14.91 -16.89
CA GLU A 274 -4.18 -16.02 -17.22
C GLU A 274 -4.24 -17.07 -16.10
N GLY A 275 -3.14 -17.22 -15.35
CA GLY A 275 -3.09 -18.11 -14.19
C GLY A 275 -3.99 -17.64 -13.07
N ALA A 276 -4.02 -16.32 -12.84
CA ALA A 276 -4.93 -15.72 -11.86
C ALA A 276 -6.40 -15.88 -12.27
N ASP A 277 -6.72 -15.72 -13.55
CA ASP A 277 -8.08 -15.97 -14.05
C ASP A 277 -8.48 -17.43 -13.84
N ALA A 278 -7.61 -18.37 -14.17
CA ALA A 278 -7.87 -19.79 -14.04
C ALA A 278 -8.10 -20.21 -12.57
N ILE A 279 -7.22 -19.77 -11.66
CA ILE A 279 -7.36 -20.12 -10.23
C ILE A 279 -8.59 -19.45 -9.59
N LYS A 280 -8.98 -18.25 -10.02
CA LYS A 280 -10.22 -17.61 -9.58
C LYS A 280 -11.42 -18.45 -9.96
N GLN A 281 -11.49 -18.95 -11.19
CA GLN A 281 -12.57 -19.83 -11.66
C GLN A 281 -12.58 -21.16 -10.92
N ALA A 282 -11.43 -21.77 -10.66
CA ALA A 282 -11.34 -23.01 -9.88
C ALA A 282 -11.84 -22.80 -8.43
N VAL A 283 -11.45 -21.70 -7.78
CA VAL A 283 -11.91 -21.37 -6.42
C VAL A 283 -13.40 -21.05 -6.41
N GLU A 284 -13.92 -20.38 -7.44
CA GLU A 284 -15.35 -20.13 -7.61
C GLU A 284 -16.13 -21.45 -7.73
N GLY A 285 -15.67 -22.39 -8.56
CA GLY A 285 -16.25 -23.71 -8.68
C GLY A 285 -16.23 -24.50 -7.38
N ALA A 286 -15.10 -24.49 -6.66
CA ALA A 286 -14.96 -25.21 -5.40
C ALA A 286 -15.79 -24.61 -4.24
N THR A 287 -16.02 -23.31 -4.22
CA THR A 287 -16.70 -22.62 -3.10
C THR A 287 -18.14 -22.22 -3.36
N GLY A 288 -18.55 -22.21 -4.63
CA GLY A 288 -19.90 -21.79 -5.05
C GLY A 288 -20.15 -20.29 -4.93
N ILE A 289 -19.08 -19.46 -4.75
CA ILE A 289 -19.20 -18.00 -4.70
C ILE A 289 -18.20 -17.34 -5.67
N PRO A 290 -18.60 -16.25 -6.35
CA PRO A 290 -17.73 -15.58 -7.33
C PRO A 290 -16.48 -15.04 -6.66
N VAL A 291 -15.34 -15.10 -7.36
CA VAL A 291 -14.07 -14.49 -6.94
C VAL A 291 -13.87 -13.18 -7.70
N ASP A 292 -14.03 -12.04 -7.03
CA ASP A 292 -13.97 -10.73 -7.66
C ASP A 292 -12.53 -10.32 -8.02
N TYR A 293 -11.62 -10.44 -7.07
CA TYR A 293 -10.23 -10.00 -7.21
C TYR A 293 -9.26 -11.02 -6.64
N PHE A 294 -7.99 -10.89 -7.02
CA PHE A 294 -6.91 -11.63 -6.39
C PHE A 294 -5.80 -10.71 -5.87
N VAL A 295 -5.04 -11.20 -4.92
CA VAL A 295 -3.76 -10.66 -4.47
C VAL A 295 -2.77 -11.81 -4.37
N LEU A 296 -1.76 -11.80 -5.22
CA LEU A 296 -0.67 -12.77 -5.21
C LEU A 296 0.57 -12.13 -4.59
N VAL A 297 1.13 -12.78 -3.58
CA VAL A 297 2.35 -12.34 -2.89
C VAL A 297 3.38 -13.46 -2.98
N ASP A 298 4.58 -13.17 -3.48
CA ASP A 298 5.70 -14.10 -3.43
C ASP A 298 6.43 -14.04 -2.07
N PHE A 299 7.37 -14.94 -1.83
CA PHE A 299 8.10 -15.01 -0.57
C PHE A 299 8.93 -13.76 -0.27
N THR A 300 9.53 -13.17 -1.29
CA THR A 300 10.31 -11.93 -1.14
C THR A 300 9.41 -10.78 -0.75
N GLY A 301 8.26 -10.68 -1.42
CA GLY A 301 7.26 -9.68 -1.15
C GLY A 301 6.61 -9.80 0.20
N PHE A 302 6.29 -10.98 0.60
CA PHE A 302 5.75 -11.22 1.93
C PHE A 302 6.72 -10.74 3.02
N ARG A 303 8.02 -11.11 2.92
CA ARG A 303 9.04 -10.66 3.87
C ARG A 303 9.13 -9.13 3.92
N GLN A 304 9.22 -8.51 2.74
CA GLN A 304 9.36 -7.05 2.64
C GLN A 304 8.10 -6.31 3.12
N LEU A 305 6.91 -6.86 2.87
CA LEU A 305 5.66 -6.31 3.41
C LEU A 305 5.65 -6.33 4.94
N VAL A 306 5.97 -7.48 5.54
CA VAL A 306 6.02 -7.63 7.00
C VAL A 306 7.09 -6.73 7.61
N ASP A 307 8.30 -6.68 7.04
CA ASP A 307 9.38 -5.80 7.48
C ASP A 307 8.98 -4.31 7.37
N ALA A 308 8.30 -3.94 6.28
CA ALA A 308 7.80 -2.58 6.09
C ALA A 308 6.69 -2.20 7.07
N MET A 309 5.89 -3.16 7.55
CA MET A 309 4.92 -2.94 8.63
C MET A 309 5.60 -2.85 10.01
N GLY A 310 6.83 -3.31 10.12
CA GLY A 310 7.61 -3.35 11.35
C GLY A 310 7.56 -4.69 12.06
N GLY A 311 7.15 -5.73 11.38
CA GLY A 311 6.89 -7.06 11.91
C GLY A 311 5.42 -7.33 12.17
N ILE A 312 5.11 -8.54 12.58
CA ILE A 312 3.77 -8.97 13.04
C ILE A 312 3.90 -9.65 14.39
N THR A 313 2.83 -9.60 15.18
CA THR A 313 2.76 -10.27 16.49
C THR A 313 1.86 -11.49 16.39
N VAL A 314 2.37 -12.67 16.77
CA VAL A 314 1.65 -13.95 16.73
C VAL A 314 1.96 -14.80 17.96
N ASN A 315 1.05 -15.72 18.30
CA ASN A 315 1.32 -16.77 19.26
C ASN A 315 1.97 -17.97 18.58
N VAL A 316 2.97 -18.56 19.21
CA VAL A 316 3.67 -19.75 18.73
C VAL A 316 3.44 -20.88 19.73
N ASN A 317 2.58 -21.84 19.39
CA ASN A 317 2.17 -22.92 20.31
C ASN A 317 3.16 -24.08 20.35
N VAL A 318 3.80 -24.37 19.21
CA VAL A 318 4.79 -25.44 19.05
C VAL A 318 5.99 -24.91 18.29
N PRO A 319 7.18 -25.53 18.42
CA PRO A 319 8.36 -25.12 17.65
C PRO A 319 8.09 -25.16 16.15
N VAL A 320 8.38 -24.08 15.42
CA VAL A 320 8.21 -24.02 13.96
C VAL A 320 9.58 -24.02 13.30
N ALA A 321 9.82 -24.99 12.44
CA ALA A 321 11.10 -25.19 11.78
C ALA A 321 11.41 -24.05 10.78
N ILE A 322 12.65 -23.58 10.83
CA ILE A 322 13.24 -22.65 9.86
C ILE A 322 14.06 -23.49 8.87
N ASN A 323 13.75 -23.38 7.58
CA ASN A 323 14.27 -24.27 6.54
C ASN A 323 13.92 -25.75 6.80
N GLY A 324 14.66 -26.65 6.19
CA GLY A 324 14.42 -28.09 6.28
C GLY A 324 13.38 -28.59 5.26
N GLN A 325 13.55 -29.83 4.84
CA GLN A 325 12.63 -30.55 3.96
C GLN A 325 12.52 -31.99 4.47
N THR A 326 11.35 -32.34 4.99
CA THR A 326 11.11 -33.69 5.55
C THR A 326 11.31 -34.77 4.50
N ASP A 327 10.72 -34.59 3.31
CA ASP A 327 10.75 -35.56 2.23
C ASP A 327 12.17 -35.78 1.65
N ALA A 328 13.03 -34.77 1.72
CA ALA A 328 14.43 -34.84 1.28
C ALA A 328 15.40 -35.16 2.41
N GLY A 329 14.92 -35.35 3.65
CA GLY A 329 15.77 -35.62 4.81
C GLY A 329 16.68 -34.46 5.18
N ILE A 330 16.39 -33.25 4.73
CA ILE A 330 17.18 -32.03 5.02
C ILE A 330 16.72 -31.46 6.35
N PRO A 331 17.59 -31.40 7.40
CA PRO A 331 17.22 -30.87 8.70
C PRO A 331 17.02 -29.35 8.66
N PRO A 332 16.20 -28.80 9.57
CA PRO A 332 16.04 -27.34 9.71
C PRO A 332 17.33 -26.69 10.22
N THR A 333 17.51 -25.42 9.87
CA THR A 333 18.64 -24.60 10.34
C THR A 333 18.39 -23.97 11.71
N GLY A 334 17.14 -23.98 12.18
CA GLY A 334 16.71 -23.42 13.46
C GLY A 334 15.21 -23.61 13.67
N TYR A 335 14.72 -23.07 14.79
CA TYR A 335 13.30 -23.12 15.14
C TYR A 335 12.85 -21.78 15.72
N ILE A 336 11.64 -21.35 15.34
CA ILE A 336 10.89 -20.34 16.08
C ILE A 336 10.36 -21.06 17.34
N GLN A 337 10.76 -20.61 18.51
CA GLN A 337 10.41 -21.26 19.77
C GLN A 337 8.97 -20.91 20.18
N PRO A 338 8.27 -21.78 20.94
CA PRO A 338 6.96 -21.48 21.49
C PRO A 338 7.00 -20.26 22.42
N GLY A 339 5.94 -19.47 22.38
CA GLY A 339 5.74 -18.30 23.25
C GLY A 339 4.51 -17.48 22.84
N PRO A 340 3.91 -16.78 23.81
CA PRO A 340 2.83 -15.83 23.53
C PRO A 340 3.41 -14.54 22.92
N ASP A 341 2.56 -13.83 22.16
CA ASP A 341 2.79 -12.48 21.65
C ASP A 341 4.18 -12.26 21.05
N GLN A 342 4.68 -13.22 20.28
CA GLN A 342 5.99 -13.13 19.66
C GLN A 342 5.97 -12.18 18.46
N HIS A 343 6.87 -11.19 18.52
CA HIS A 343 7.08 -10.27 17.42
C HIS A 343 8.03 -10.88 16.40
N LEU A 344 7.54 -11.10 15.18
CA LEU A 344 8.27 -11.72 14.08
C LEU A 344 8.56 -10.68 12.99
N ASP A 345 9.84 -10.60 12.56
CA ASP A 345 10.21 -9.90 11.33
C ASP A 345 9.75 -10.68 10.08
N GLY A 346 9.96 -10.13 8.89
CA GLY A 346 9.53 -10.75 7.66
C GLY A 346 10.15 -12.12 7.40
N PHE A 347 11.37 -12.37 7.84
CA PHE A 347 12.01 -13.68 7.70
C PHE A 347 11.34 -14.72 8.61
N HIS A 348 11.17 -14.43 9.87
CA HIS A 348 10.56 -15.36 10.83
C HIS A 348 9.06 -15.54 10.55
N ALA A 349 8.34 -14.48 10.17
CA ALA A 349 6.94 -14.55 9.77
C ALA A 349 6.74 -15.45 8.54
N LEU A 350 7.65 -15.38 7.55
CA LEU A 350 7.62 -16.29 6.40
C LEU A 350 7.79 -17.76 6.83
N TRP A 351 8.75 -18.04 7.70
CA TRP A 351 8.96 -19.41 8.16
C TRP A 351 7.85 -19.88 9.08
N TYR A 352 7.26 -19.01 9.90
CA TYR A 352 6.06 -19.33 10.66
C TYR A 352 4.89 -19.76 9.74
N ALA A 353 4.68 -19.04 8.62
CA ALA A 353 3.63 -19.34 7.66
C ALA A 353 3.90 -20.59 6.81
N ARG A 354 5.17 -20.95 6.54
CA ARG A 354 5.50 -22.01 5.58
C ARG A 354 6.21 -23.25 6.16
N GLY A 355 6.75 -23.16 7.38
CA GLY A 355 7.50 -24.28 8.00
C GLY A 355 6.65 -25.56 8.09
N ARG A 356 7.15 -26.65 7.50
CA ARG A 356 6.44 -27.96 7.47
C ARG A 356 7.27 -29.10 8.03
N TYR A 357 8.54 -28.90 8.37
CA TYR A 357 9.38 -29.96 8.90
C TYR A 357 8.80 -30.49 10.22
N GLY A 358 8.39 -31.76 10.21
CA GLY A 358 7.70 -32.39 11.35
C GLY A 358 6.27 -31.92 11.63
N ALA A 359 5.64 -31.21 10.68
CA ALA A 359 4.28 -30.72 10.78
C ALA A 359 3.46 -31.07 9.54
N ASP A 360 2.15 -31.24 9.70
CA ASP A 360 1.24 -31.49 8.60
C ASP A 360 0.83 -30.21 7.85
N ASP A 361 0.11 -30.38 6.75
CA ASP A 361 -0.33 -29.28 5.90
C ASP A 361 -1.41 -28.40 6.59
N TYR A 362 -2.24 -28.96 7.44
CA TYR A 362 -3.30 -28.26 8.15
C TYR A 362 -2.75 -27.35 9.24
N GLN A 363 -1.71 -27.77 9.96
CA GLN A 363 -1.00 -26.92 10.91
C GLN A 363 -0.41 -25.69 10.21
N ARG A 364 0.13 -25.87 8.99
CA ARG A 364 0.59 -24.73 8.16
C ARG A 364 -0.56 -23.80 7.80
N MET A 365 -1.68 -24.34 7.30
CA MET A 365 -2.86 -23.54 6.94
C MET A 365 -3.40 -22.74 8.14
N SER A 366 -3.42 -23.35 9.33
CA SER A 366 -3.82 -22.67 10.57
C SER A 366 -2.87 -21.51 10.92
N ARG A 367 -1.54 -21.71 10.81
CA ARG A 367 -0.58 -20.63 11.01
C ARG A 367 -0.71 -19.52 9.95
N GLN A 368 -0.97 -19.87 8.69
CA GLN A 368 -1.23 -18.89 7.63
C GLN A 368 -2.43 -17.99 7.95
N ARG A 369 -3.49 -18.56 8.49
CA ARG A 369 -4.66 -17.82 8.99
C ARG A 369 -4.24 -16.83 10.08
N CYS A 370 -3.48 -17.26 11.09
CA CYS A 370 -3.02 -16.39 12.18
C CYS A 370 -2.10 -15.26 11.66
N VAL A 371 -1.29 -15.53 10.65
CA VAL A 371 -0.49 -14.49 9.97
C VAL A 371 -1.37 -13.46 9.27
N VAL A 372 -2.42 -13.89 8.56
CA VAL A 372 -3.34 -12.95 7.89
C VAL A 372 -4.03 -12.06 8.93
N ASN A 373 -4.50 -12.63 10.04
CA ASN A 373 -5.10 -11.85 11.12
C ASN A 373 -4.10 -10.85 11.72
N ALA A 374 -2.87 -11.29 12.02
CA ALA A 374 -1.83 -10.41 12.54
C ALA A 374 -1.47 -9.28 11.57
N ILE A 375 -1.42 -9.55 10.26
CA ILE A 375 -1.23 -8.52 9.23
C ILE A 375 -2.37 -7.49 9.25
N ILE A 376 -3.63 -7.93 9.38
CA ILE A 376 -4.79 -7.04 9.47
C ILE A 376 -4.72 -6.18 10.74
N ASP A 377 -4.34 -6.77 11.87
CA ASP A 377 -4.23 -6.08 13.15
C ASP A 377 -3.11 -5.03 13.17
N GLU A 378 -1.94 -5.37 12.61
CA GLU A 378 -0.80 -4.44 12.50
C GLU A 378 -0.95 -3.41 11.37
N ALA A 379 -1.76 -3.69 10.35
CA ALA A 379 -1.97 -2.79 9.22
C ALA A 379 -2.62 -1.47 9.68
N ASN A 380 -1.78 -0.48 9.99
CA ASN A 380 -2.21 0.88 10.28
C ASN A 380 -1.94 1.75 9.04
N PRO A 381 -2.97 2.38 8.43
CA PRO A 381 -2.79 3.20 7.24
C PRO A 381 -1.75 4.31 7.40
N VAL A 382 -1.62 4.89 8.59
CA VAL A 382 -0.62 5.92 8.90
C VAL A 382 0.79 5.34 8.91
N ASN A 383 0.96 4.14 9.47
CA ASN A 383 2.26 3.45 9.49
C ASN A 383 2.64 2.95 8.10
N LEU A 384 1.68 2.44 7.33
CA LEU A 384 1.89 2.07 5.93
C LEU A 384 2.31 3.28 5.09
N LEU A 385 1.71 4.45 5.28
CA LEU A 385 2.12 5.69 4.62
C LEU A 385 3.53 6.15 5.03
N ARG A 386 3.91 6.03 6.30
CA ARG A 386 5.26 6.40 6.78
C ARG A 386 6.35 5.46 6.26
N ARG A 387 6.07 4.17 6.13
CA ARG A 387 7.01 3.14 5.67
C ARG A 387 6.88 2.84 4.18
N TYR A 388 6.07 3.60 3.52
CA TYR A 388 5.72 3.49 2.12
C TYR A 388 6.95 3.43 1.19
N GLN A 389 8.04 4.14 1.50
CA GLN A 389 9.27 4.09 0.71
C GLN A 389 9.94 2.71 0.73
N ALA A 390 9.85 2.00 1.86
CA ALA A 390 10.35 0.63 1.97
C ALA A 390 9.48 -0.33 1.14
N LEU A 391 8.15 -0.17 1.18
CA LEU A 391 7.22 -0.91 0.31
C LEU A 391 7.45 -0.61 -1.18
N ALA A 392 7.72 0.65 -1.51
CA ALA A 392 8.03 1.09 -2.85
C ALA A 392 9.34 0.53 -3.39
N ALA A 393 10.37 0.45 -2.55
CA ALA A 393 11.67 -0.12 -2.90
C ALA A 393 11.59 -1.65 -3.10
N ALA A 394 10.65 -2.32 -2.44
CA ALA A 394 10.36 -3.74 -2.63
C ALA A 394 9.95 -4.09 -4.07
N GLY A 395 9.42 -3.12 -4.79
CA GLY A 395 9.17 -3.21 -6.23
C GLY A 395 7.90 -3.92 -6.63
N SER A 396 7.43 -3.61 -7.83
CA SER A 396 6.21 -4.11 -8.45
C SER A 396 6.21 -5.62 -8.80
N ARG A 397 7.30 -6.33 -8.54
CA ARG A 397 7.41 -7.78 -8.81
C ARG A 397 6.93 -8.66 -7.67
N VAL A 398 6.66 -8.07 -6.53
CA VAL A 398 6.47 -8.72 -5.24
C VAL A 398 4.99 -8.97 -4.93
N VAL A 399 4.12 -8.11 -5.43
CA VAL A 399 2.66 -8.24 -5.27
C VAL A 399 2.02 -8.05 -6.64
N SER A 400 1.22 -9.02 -7.08
CA SER A 400 0.37 -8.93 -8.27
C SER A 400 -1.10 -8.90 -7.84
N THR A 401 -1.89 -8.05 -8.46
CA THR A 401 -3.33 -7.94 -8.18
C THR A 401 -4.07 -7.36 -9.38
N ASP A 402 -5.34 -7.76 -9.58
CA ASP A 402 -6.24 -7.19 -10.58
C ASP A 402 -7.20 -6.13 -10.00
N ILE A 403 -7.01 -5.76 -8.70
CA ILE A 403 -7.78 -4.67 -8.10
C ILE A 403 -7.48 -3.36 -8.85
N PRO A 404 -8.52 -2.71 -9.44
CA PRO A 404 -8.32 -1.42 -10.10
C PRO A 404 -7.83 -0.36 -9.13
N GLN A 405 -6.84 0.41 -9.54
CA GLN A 405 -6.27 1.48 -8.74
C GLN A 405 -7.32 2.46 -8.18
N GLN A 406 -8.34 2.78 -8.97
CA GLN A 406 -9.43 3.67 -8.56
C GLN A 406 -10.25 3.16 -7.38
N LEU A 407 -10.22 1.85 -7.09
CA LEU A 407 -10.91 1.23 -5.97
C LEU A 407 -10.09 1.17 -4.68
N LEU A 408 -8.78 1.49 -4.71
CA LEU A 408 -7.92 1.43 -3.53
C LEU A 408 -8.45 2.23 -2.33
N PRO A 409 -8.96 3.48 -2.50
CA PRO A 409 -9.56 4.20 -1.39
C PRO A 409 -10.74 3.46 -0.74
N ALA A 410 -11.55 2.77 -1.54
CA ALA A 410 -12.68 1.99 -1.05
C ALA A 410 -12.21 0.72 -0.32
N PHE A 411 -11.21 0.01 -0.86
CA PHE A 411 -10.61 -1.14 -0.20
C PHE A 411 -9.94 -0.78 1.13
N VAL A 412 -9.23 0.35 1.20
CA VAL A 412 -8.63 0.84 2.47
C VAL A 412 -9.72 1.15 3.49
N GLN A 413 -10.81 1.82 3.09
CA GLN A 413 -11.94 2.08 3.99
C GLN A 413 -12.60 0.78 4.46
N LEU A 414 -12.76 -0.21 3.56
CA LEU A 414 -13.32 -1.51 3.91
C LEU A 414 -12.41 -2.27 4.88
N ALA A 415 -11.09 -2.24 4.65
CA ALA A 415 -10.11 -2.84 5.56
C ALA A 415 -10.13 -2.18 6.95
N LEU A 416 -10.30 -0.85 7.02
CA LEU A 416 -10.47 -0.15 8.31
C LEU A 416 -11.74 -0.58 9.05
N LYS A 417 -12.87 -0.74 8.34
CA LYS A 417 -14.09 -1.30 8.94
C LYS A 417 -13.89 -2.76 9.39
N ALA A 418 -13.15 -3.55 8.61
CA ALA A 418 -12.88 -4.95 8.94
C ALA A 418 -12.10 -5.10 10.26
N LYS A 419 -11.22 -4.16 10.61
CA LYS A 419 -10.48 -4.16 11.88
C LYS A 419 -11.38 -4.07 13.12
N ASP A 420 -12.57 -3.46 13.00
CA ASP A 420 -13.53 -3.34 14.09
C ASP A 420 -14.25 -4.67 14.37
N HIS A 421 -14.07 -5.65 13.50
CA HIS A 421 -14.73 -6.95 13.57
C HIS A 421 -13.69 -8.07 13.50
N ARG A 422 -13.87 -9.11 14.30
CA ARG A 422 -13.08 -10.33 14.16
C ARG A 422 -13.51 -11.08 12.91
N ALA A 423 -12.54 -11.53 12.12
CA ALA A 423 -12.81 -12.38 10.98
C ALA A 423 -13.27 -13.76 11.45
N LYS A 424 -14.34 -14.26 10.86
CA LYS A 424 -14.71 -15.68 10.99
C LYS A 424 -13.87 -16.47 9.99
N SER A 425 -13.26 -17.57 10.41
CA SER A 425 -12.46 -18.42 9.52
C SER A 425 -13.04 -19.82 9.39
N VAL A 426 -13.02 -20.31 8.17
CA VAL A 426 -13.38 -21.68 7.82
C VAL A 426 -12.18 -22.34 7.17
N LEU A 427 -11.76 -23.46 7.70
CA LEU A 427 -10.63 -24.22 7.19
C LEU A 427 -11.12 -25.61 6.73
N PHE A 428 -11.00 -25.89 5.43
CA PHE A 428 -11.33 -27.21 4.89
C PHE A 428 -10.24 -28.20 5.25
N ARG A 429 -10.48 -29.00 6.30
CA ARG A 429 -9.58 -30.05 6.80
C ARG A 429 -10.13 -31.43 6.45
N SER A 430 -9.25 -32.43 6.33
CA SER A 430 -9.69 -33.84 6.31
C SER A 430 -10.48 -34.16 7.58
N SER A 431 -11.67 -34.70 7.38
CA SER A 431 -12.59 -35.11 8.42
C SER A 431 -13.36 -36.35 7.95
N ALA A 432 -14.35 -36.81 8.71
CA ALA A 432 -15.24 -37.87 8.26
C ALA A 432 -16.07 -37.45 7.03
N ASP A 433 -16.36 -36.16 6.91
CA ASP A 433 -17.26 -35.59 5.89
C ASP A 433 -16.51 -34.93 4.72
N PHE A 434 -15.19 -34.80 4.81
CA PHE A 434 -14.40 -34.10 3.79
C PHE A 434 -12.98 -34.66 3.63
N SER A 435 -12.60 -34.94 2.39
CA SER A 435 -11.24 -35.32 1.99
C SER A 435 -10.77 -34.52 0.77
N PRO A 436 -9.60 -33.86 0.80
CA PRO A 436 -9.08 -33.12 -0.37
C PRO A 436 -8.79 -34.02 -1.59
N GLY A 437 -8.51 -35.31 -1.38
CA GLY A 437 -8.26 -36.27 -2.47
C GLY A 437 -9.51 -36.81 -3.14
N SER A 438 -10.68 -36.63 -2.52
CA SER A 438 -11.99 -36.95 -3.08
C SER A 438 -13.02 -36.01 -2.44
N PRO A 439 -13.01 -34.73 -2.85
CA PRO A 439 -13.80 -33.71 -2.20
C PRO A 439 -15.27 -33.81 -2.55
N ASP A 440 -16.15 -33.54 -1.57
CA ASP A 440 -17.57 -33.26 -1.78
C ASP A 440 -17.74 -31.74 -1.94
N PHE A 441 -17.95 -31.29 -3.16
CA PHE A 441 -18.10 -29.87 -3.45
C PHE A 441 -19.47 -29.33 -3.01
N ASP A 442 -20.51 -30.15 -2.97
CA ASP A 442 -21.83 -29.76 -2.44
C ASP A 442 -21.73 -29.48 -0.93
N TYR A 443 -20.99 -30.31 -0.20
CA TYR A 443 -20.65 -30.05 1.20
C TYR A 443 -19.87 -28.72 1.35
N MET A 444 -18.85 -28.47 0.51
CA MET A 444 -18.09 -27.22 0.54
C MET A 444 -18.99 -26.01 0.30
N HIS A 445 -19.88 -26.07 -0.69
CA HIS A 445 -20.84 -25.01 -0.98
C HIS A 445 -21.76 -24.74 0.21
N GLN A 446 -22.29 -25.79 0.83
CA GLN A 446 -23.16 -25.66 2.00
C GLN A 446 -22.43 -25.01 3.19
N VAL A 447 -21.19 -25.41 3.46
CA VAL A 447 -20.35 -24.82 4.52
C VAL A 447 -20.11 -23.34 4.24
N VAL A 448 -19.78 -22.96 3.00
CA VAL A 448 -19.56 -21.56 2.60
C VAL A 448 -20.85 -20.75 2.80
N GLN A 449 -22.00 -21.21 2.29
CA GLN A 449 -23.27 -20.51 2.43
C GLN A 449 -23.67 -20.34 3.91
N THR A 450 -23.48 -21.36 4.72
CA THR A 450 -23.75 -21.31 6.17
C THR A 450 -22.84 -20.31 6.88
N ALA A 451 -21.55 -20.24 6.48
CA ALA A 451 -20.61 -19.32 7.08
C ALA A 451 -20.92 -17.85 6.74
N LEU A 452 -21.45 -17.60 5.54
CA LEU A 452 -21.80 -16.26 5.05
C LEU A 452 -23.19 -15.79 5.51
N ALA A 453 -24.05 -16.71 5.99
CA ALA A 453 -25.38 -16.39 6.47
C ALA A 453 -25.33 -15.38 7.64
N PRO A 454 -26.27 -14.44 7.74
CA PRO A 454 -26.39 -13.59 8.92
C PRO A 454 -26.53 -14.44 10.19
N PRO A 455 -26.00 -14.02 11.34
CA PRO A 455 -26.15 -14.76 12.58
C PRO A 455 -27.65 -14.91 12.92
N ALA A 456 -28.13 -16.14 12.85
CA ALA A 456 -29.49 -16.44 13.25
C ALA A 456 -29.62 -16.27 14.79
N HIS A 457 -30.72 -15.67 15.24
CA HIS A 457 -31.00 -15.48 16.67
C HIS A 457 -31.26 -16.80 17.45
N HIS A 458 -31.09 -17.96 16.81
CA HIS A 458 -31.32 -19.26 17.42
C HIS A 458 -30.05 -20.12 17.38
N ARG A 459 -29.62 -20.55 18.55
CA ARG A 459 -28.58 -21.55 18.79
C ARG A 459 -28.99 -22.88 18.15
N HIS A 460 -28.49 -23.19 16.97
CA HIS A 460 -28.46 -24.57 16.49
C HIS A 460 -27.06 -24.83 15.88
N HIS A 461 -26.46 -25.88 16.38
CA HIS A 461 -25.23 -26.55 15.98
C HIS A 461 -24.40 -25.87 14.88
N ALA A 462 -23.27 -25.30 15.26
CA ALA A 462 -22.24 -24.89 14.31
C ALA A 462 -21.81 -26.14 13.50
N PRO A 463 -21.62 -26.02 12.18
CA PRO A 463 -21.04 -27.11 11.39
C PRO A 463 -19.68 -27.48 11.97
N PRO A 464 -19.30 -28.77 11.97
CA PRO A 464 -18.13 -29.30 12.68
C PRO A 464 -16.76 -28.75 12.27
N SER A 465 -16.69 -27.85 11.29
CA SER A 465 -15.44 -27.26 10.77
C SER A 465 -15.25 -25.76 11.05
N THR A 466 -16.16 -25.10 11.81
CA THR A 466 -15.98 -23.71 12.19
C THR A 466 -15.30 -23.61 13.55
N GLU A 467 -13.99 -23.51 13.57
CA GLU A 467 -13.27 -23.06 14.77
C GLU A 467 -13.45 -21.55 14.92
N ASP A 468 -13.71 -21.09 16.14
CA ASP A 468 -13.68 -19.67 16.46
C ASP A 468 -12.21 -19.20 16.32
N ASP A 469 -11.96 -18.14 15.54
CA ASP A 469 -10.61 -17.62 15.27
C ASP A 469 -9.84 -17.23 16.54
N GLN A 470 -10.57 -16.94 17.63
CA GLN A 470 -9.96 -16.64 18.91
C GLN A 470 -9.23 -17.82 19.51
N ASP A 471 -9.79 -19.01 19.37
CA ASP A 471 -9.25 -20.22 20.01
C ASP A 471 -8.05 -20.76 19.22
N ALA A 472 -8.12 -20.71 17.90
CA ALA A 472 -7.09 -21.29 17.04
C ALA A 472 -5.79 -20.47 16.96
N CYS A 473 -5.84 -19.13 17.14
CA CYS A 473 -4.65 -18.28 17.17
C CYS A 473 -4.26 -17.84 18.60
N ALA A 474 -4.99 -18.32 19.62
CA ALA A 474 -4.64 -18.11 21.02
C ALA A 474 -3.39 -18.91 21.42
N TYR A 475 -2.76 -18.50 22.51
CA TYR A 475 -1.60 -19.21 23.04
C TYR A 475 -2.03 -20.42 23.85
N HIS A 476 -1.76 -21.61 23.31
CA HIS A 476 -2.01 -22.90 23.97
C HIS A 476 -0.69 -23.72 23.94
N PRO A 477 0.16 -23.60 24.95
CA PRO A 477 1.49 -24.21 24.94
C PRO A 477 1.42 -25.73 24.76
N GLY A 478 2.17 -26.24 23.77
CA GLY A 478 2.24 -27.68 23.47
C GLY A 478 1.08 -28.25 22.66
N GLN A 479 0.04 -27.43 22.31
CA GLN A 479 -0.98 -27.86 21.37
C GLN A 479 -0.56 -27.50 19.94
N SER A 480 -0.62 -28.50 19.04
CA SER A 480 -0.50 -28.24 17.61
C SER A 480 -1.78 -27.57 17.11
N TYR A 481 -1.65 -26.66 16.16
CA TYR A 481 -2.75 -25.94 15.51
C TYR A 481 -3.75 -26.86 14.83
#